data_df20da3a929f2a9bcbf665aa8885875d
#
_entry.id   df20da3a929f2a9bcbf665aa8885875d
#
_cell.length_a   1.000
_cell.length_b   1.000
_cell.length_c   1.000
_cell.angle_alpha   90.00
_cell.angle_beta   90.00
_cell.angle_gamma   90.00
#
_symmetry.space_group_name_H-M   'P 1'
#
loop_
_entity.id
_entity.type
_entity.pdbx_description
1 polymer ?
#
loop_
_entity_poly.entity_id
_entity_poly.type
_entity_poly.pdbx_seq_one_letter_code
_entity_poly.pdbx_strand_id
1 'polypeptide(L)'
;MLMKVFPHGTGEGDKPSRYLVRPDYPGRDTAPPQVLRGDPVMTRALIDSIERRWKFTSGVLSWHPDEKISEAQEEEVMDAFERVAFAGLDADQRNILWVRHTHAGHHELHFLIPRLELSSCKDFNACPPGWQKDFDVFRDLFNWREGWARPDDPARARDELPKKANLFKARMARWGKEIRESDRDRAKEVIHAFLKEKVTQGLVRNREDILSALKEQGLSINREGRDYISVIAPNSGMKMRFRGGFYARGWTPKVAQEEESEEKKKETARRMVARLQPAFERVIEKRAACNIKRYPAKWKQLPDEEALLLPQLQEEPLHDRNRTDADAKPETDGGELQRPTDGLRHEDRRTGGQADADSDGTAHLEAIVHRCQRSVQQLADLAGDLEKRRIEGERQNRPRMRMR
;
A
#
# COMPACT_ATOMS: atom_id res chain seq x y z
N MET A 1 -1.61 11.12 -2.74
CA MET A 1 -0.89 10.07 -3.55
C MET A 1 -0.03 9.23 -2.63
N LEU A 2 -0.02 7.90 -2.85
CA LEU A 2 0.88 6.93 -2.22
C LEU A 2 1.79 6.31 -3.28
N MET A 3 3.01 5.96 -2.92
CA MET A 3 3.93 5.23 -3.79
C MET A 3 4.31 3.89 -3.17
N LYS A 4 4.28 2.83 -3.97
CA LYS A 4 4.70 1.49 -3.56
C LYS A 4 5.53 0.84 -4.64
N VAL A 5 6.72 0.37 -4.27
CA VAL A 5 7.55 -0.50 -5.11
C VAL A 5 7.33 -1.93 -4.64
N PHE A 6 7.09 -2.85 -5.58
CA PHE A 6 6.84 -4.24 -5.27
C PHE A 6 8.16 -5.00 -5.01
N PRO A 7 8.18 -5.93 -4.05
CA PRO A 7 9.39 -6.69 -3.72
C PRO A 7 9.70 -7.81 -4.75
N HIS A 8 9.00 -7.80 -5.88
CA HIS A 8 9.13 -8.78 -6.95
C HIS A 8 9.88 -8.14 -8.11
N GLY A 9 10.79 -8.83 -8.70
CA GLY A 9 11.58 -8.33 -9.83
C GLY A 9 12.39 -9.47 -10.47
N THR A 10 12.00 -10.71 -10.14
CA THR A 10 12.60 -11.92 -10.68
C THR A 10 11.61 -12.64 -11.60
N GLY A 11 12.11 -13.43 -12.53
CA GLY A 11 11.29 -14.17 -13.49
C GLY A 11 11.09 -13.39 -14.81
N GLU A 12 10.27 -13.96 -15.67
CA GLU A 12 10.04 -13.48 -17.03
C GLU A 12 9.13 -12.25 -17.06
N GLY A 13 9.28 -11.43 -18.10
CA GLY A 13 8.54 -10.22 -18.34
C GLY A 13 7.07 -10.43 -18.72
N ASP A 14 6.70 -11.64 -19.17
CA ASP A 14 5.32 -11.95 -19.56
C ASP A 14 4.31 -11.70 -18.44
N LYS A 15 4.56 -12.23 -17.25
CA LYS A 15 3.61 -12.10 -16.12
C LYS A 15 3.34 -10.65 -15.72
N PRO A 16 4.34 -9.81 -15.44
CA PRO A 16 4.09 -8.42 -15.06
C PRO A 16 3.52 -7.60 -16.21
N SER A 17 4.00 -7.73 -17.45
CA SER A 17 3.49 -6.99 -18.62
C SER A 17 2.04 -7.36 -18.90
N ARG A 18 1.72 -8.66 -18.99
CA ARG A 18 0.35 -9.14 -19.22
C ARG A 18 -0.60 -8.69 -18.11
N TYR A 19 -0.20 -8.77 -16.84
CA TYR A 19 -1.04 -8.30 -15.74
C TYR A 19 -1.43 -6.84 -15.91
N LEU A 20 -0.53 -6.00 -16.35
CA LEU A 20 -0.80 -4.56 -16.50
C LEU A 20 -1.81 -4.26 -17.61
N VAL A 21 -1.77 -4.98 -18.73
CA VAL A 21 -2.55 -4.60 -19.93
C VAL A 21 -3.74 -5.53 -20.21
N ARG A 22 -3.86 -6.70 -19.56
CA ARG A 22 -4.94 -7.65 -19.86
C ARG A 22 -6.31 -7.10 -19.45
N PRO A 23 -7.33 -7.21 -20.30
CA PRO A 23 -8.68 -6.75 -19.99
C PRO A 23 -9.48 -7.76 -19.14
N ASP A 24 -9.11 -9.04 -19.16
CA ASP A 24 -9.82 -10.15 -18.52
C ASP A 24 -9.59 -10.27 -17.00
N TYR A 25 -9.49 -9.14 -16.31
CA TYR A 25 -9.38 -9.06 -14.85
C TYR A 25 -10.66 -8.44 -14.27
N PRO A 26 -11.15 -8.91 -13.11
CA PRO A 26 -12.38 -8.40 -12.51
C PRO A 26 -12.44 -6.87 -12.44
N GLY A 27 -13.51 -6.27 -12.97
CA GLY A 27 -13.74 -4.84 -13.02
C GLY A 27 -13.07 -4.09 -14.17
N ARG A 28 -12.26 -4.76 -15.01
CA ARG A 28 -11.61 -4.14 -16.17
C ARG A 28 -12.44 -4.18 -17.45
N ASP A 29 -13.56 -4.90 -17.44
CA ASP A 29 -14.60 -4.87 -18.46
C ASP A 29 -15.23 -3.48 -18.58
N THR A 30 -15.45 -2.82 -17.45
CA THR A 30 -16.02 -1.45 -17.39
C THR A 30 -14.97 -0.35 -17.34
N ALA A 31 -13.76 -0.67 -16.88
CA ALA A 31 -12.65 0.27 -16.74
C ALA A 31 -11.33 -0.39 -17.23
N PRO A 32 -11.14 -0.50 -18.56
CA PRO A 32 -9.99 -1.20 -19.14
C PRO A 32 -8.67 -0.49 -18.81
N PRO A 33 -7.56 -1.23 -18.70
CA PRO A 33 -6.23 -0.67 -18.55
C PRO A 33 -5.89 0.24 -19.72
N GLN A 34 -5.22 1.35 -19.44
CA GLN A 34 -4.77 2.27 -20.47
C GLN A 34 -3.25 2.43 -20.42
N VAL A 35 -2.57 2.08 -21.50
CA VAL A 35 -1.13 2.34 -21.66
C VAL A 35 -0.95 3.83 -21.92
N LEU A 36 -0.20 4.51 -21.05
CA LEU A 36 0.08 5.94 -21.16
C LEU A 36 1.43 6.22 -21.81
N ARG A 37 2.46 5.45 -21.44
CA ARG A 37 3.82 5.59 -22.00
C ARG A 37 4.48 4.22 -22.13
N GLY A 38 5.37 4.09 -23.10
CA GLY A 38 6.12 2.86 -23.37
C GLY A 38 5.32 1.84 -24.18
N ASP A 39 5.99 0.74 -24.49
CA ASP A 39 5.43 -0.38 -25.23
C ASP A 39 5.52 -1.67 -24.40
N PRO A 40 4.40 -2.37 -24.16
CA PRO A 40 4.38 -3.59 -23.35
C PRO A 40 5.22 -4.73 -23.95
N VAL A 41 5.26 -4.85 -25.29
CA VAL A 41 6.00 -5.91 -25.99
C VAL A 41 7.50 -5.64 -25.89
N MET A 42 7.93 -4.42 -26.16
CA MET A 42 9.32 -4.01 -26.00
C MET A 42 9.79 -4.15 -24.56
N THR A 43 9.02 -3.65 -23.61
CA THR A 43 9.36 -3.76 -22.17
C THR A 43 9.51 -5.21 -21.73
N ARG A 44 8.62 -6.10 -22.19
CA ARG A 44 8.71 -7.53 -21.97
C ARG A 44 10.00 -8.10 -22.55
N ALA A 45 10.29 -7.84 -23.83
CA ALA A 45 11.47 -8.35 -24.52
C ALA A 45 12.77 -7.92 -23.80
N LEU A 46 12.84 -6.66 -23.35
CA LEU A 46 13.97 -6.15 -22.58
C LEU A 46 14.11 -6.87 -21.22
N ILE A 47 13.02 -7.16 -20.53
CA ILE A 47 13.06 -7.93 -19.28
C ILE A 47 13.54 -9.36 -19.53
N ASP A 48 13.04 -9.99 -20.58
CA ASP A 48 13.36 -11.39 -20.92
C ASP A 48 14.82 -11.54 -21.37
N SER A 49 15.42 -10.53 -22.00
CA SER A 49 16.84 -10.50 -22.39
C SER A 49 17.80 -10.44 -21.16
N ILE A 50 17.31 -10.16 -19.97
CA ILE A 50 18.14 -10.07 -18.78
C ILE A 50 18.36 -11.47 -18.17
N GLU A 51 19.59 -11.96 -18.16
CA GLU A 51 19.95 -13.24 -17.54
C GLU A 51 20.12 -13.18 -16.02
N ARG A 52 20.34 -11.96 -15.48
CA ARG A 52 20.52 -11.73 -14.05
C ARG A 52 19.26 -12.06 -13.25
N ARG A 53 19.42 -12.42 -11.97
CA ARG A 53 18.33 -12.78 -11.06
C ARG A 53 17.25 -11.69 -10.98
N TRP A 54 17.65 -10.42 -10.86
CA TRP A 54 16.75 -9.29 -10.78
C TRP A 54 16.60 -8.67 -12.17
N LYS A 55 15.42 -8.81 -12.74
CA LYS A 55 15.14 -8.45 -14.14
C LYS A 55 14.36 -7.14 -14.31
N PHE A 56 13.53 -6.78 -13.30
CA PHE A 56 12.69 -5.59 -13.40
C PHE A 56 12.44 -4.95 -12.04
N THR A 57 12.01 -3.69 -12.08
CA THR A 57 11.45 -2.94 -10.97
C THR A 57 10.01 -2.58 -11.34
N SER A 58 9.06 -2.86 -10.47
CA SER A 58 7.66 -2.52 -10.68
C SER A 58 7.06 -1.86 -9.45
N GLY A 59 6.05 -1.04 -9.65
CA GLY A 59 5.38 -0.34 -8.58
C GLY A 59 4.11 0.35 -9.02
N VAL A 60 3.55 1.14 -8.13
CA VAL A 60 2.30 1.88 -8.35
C VAL A 60 2.32 3.20 -7.59
N LEU A 61 1.80 4.23 -8.23
CA LEU A 61 1.33 5.46 -7.62
C LEU A 61 -0.19 5.35 -7.50
N SER A 62 -0.74 5.64 -6.34
CA SER A 62 -2.17 5.42 -6.06
C SER A 62 -2.73 6.61 -5.29
N TRP A 63 -3.92 7.04 -5.66
CA TRP A 63 -4.64 8.18 -5.07
C TRP A 63 -5.81 7.73 -4.21
N HIS A 64 -6.32 8.64 -3.40
CA HIS A 64 -7.54 8.39 -2.64
C HIS A 64 -8.75 8.30 -3.58
N PRO A 65 -9.76 7.48 -3.31
CA PRO A 65 -10.94 7.36 -4.19
C PRO A 65 -11.66 8.68 -4.49
N ASP A 66 -11.63 9.63 -3.56
CA ASP A 66 -12.27 10.93 -3.72
C ASP A 66 -11.43 11.91 -4.57
N GLU A 67 -10.20 11.57 -4.92
CA GLU A 67 -9.30 12.42 -5.69
C GLU A 67 -9.51 12.18 -7.19
N LYS A 68 -9.80 13.27 -7.90
CA LYS A 68 -9.89 13.29 -9.36
C LYS A 68 -8.57 13.78 -9.92
N ILE A 69 -7.89 12.96 -10.68
CA ILE A 69 -6.61 13.26 -11.26
C ILE A 69 -6.83 13.59 -12.74
N SER A 70 -6.37 14.76 -13.18
CA SER A 70 -6.42 15.16 -14.59
C SER A 70 -5.27 14.53 -15.37
N GLU A 71 -5.42 14.41 -16.68
CA GLU A 71 -4.36 13.91 -17.57
C GLU A 71 -3.09 14.77 -17.49
N ALA A 72 -3.23 16.09 -17.34
CA ALA A 72 -2.08 16.97 -17.15
C ALA A 72 -1.32 16.68 -15.85
N GLN A 73 -2.03 16.37 -14.76
CA GLN A 73 -1.43 15.98 -13.49
C GLN A 73 -0.76 14.60 -13.59
N GLU A 74 -1.33 13.65 -14.35
CA GLU A 74 -0.70 12.36 -14.63
C GLU A 74 0.63 12.54 -15.34
N GLU A 75 0.63 13.32 -16.42
CA GLU A 75 1.83 13.61 -17.21
C GLU A 75 2.93 14.23 -16.34
N GLU A 76 2.58 15.24 -15.55
CA GLU A 76 3.54 15.93 -14.68
C GLU A 76 4.10 15.00 -13.58
N VAL A 77 3.26 14.13 -13.02
CA VAL A 77 3.70 13.12 -12.03
C VAL A 77 4.62 12.09 -12.66
N MET A 78 4.30 11.60 -13.86
CA MET A 78 5.15 10.66 -14.59
C MET A 78 6.49 11.29 -14.94
N ASP A 79 6.51 12.53 -15.44
CA ASP A 79 7.73 13.27 -15.74
C ASP A 79 8.60 13.45 -14.49
N ALA A 80 8.03 13.90 -13.40
CA ALA A 80 8.76 14.10 -12.17
C ALA A 80 9.29 12.78 -11.58
N PHE A 81 8.52 11.70 -11.65
CA PHE A 81 8.98 10.37 -11.27
C PHE A 81 10.17 9.94 -12.12
N GLU A 82 10.09 10.10 -13.45
CA GLU A 82 11.16 9.72 -14.38
C GLU A 82 12.41 10.58 -14.18
N ARG A 83 12.27 11.87 -13.89
CA ARG A 83 13.40 12.74 -13.53
C ARG A 83 14.18 12.21 -12.30
N VAL A 84 13.50 11.62 -11.33
CA VAL A 84 14.16 10.97 -10.18
C VAL A 84 14.69 9.59 -10.56
N ALA A 85 13.86 8.76 -11.19
CA ALA A 85 14.18 7.37 -11.48
C ALA A 85 15.41 7.24 -12.40
N PHE A 86 15.45 8.06 -13.45
CA PHE A 86 16.45 8.02 -14.51
C PHE A 86 17.37 9.24 -14.55
N ALA A 87 17.51 9.95 -13.43
CA ALA A 87 18.32 11.15 -13.36
C ALA A 87 19.69 10.93 -14.01
N GLY A 88 20.06 11.79 -14.97
CA GLY A 88 21.34 11.74 -15.70
C GLY A 88 21.45 10.66 -16.78
N LEU A 89 20.37 9.96 -17.10
CA LEU A 89 20.28 9.06 -18.25
C LEU A 89 19.52 9.73 -19.39
N ASP A 90 20.01 9.59 -20.59
CA ASP A 90 19.35 10.04 -21.82
C ASP A 90 18.12 9.11 -22.14
N ALA A 91 17.24 9.54 -23.03
CA ALA A 91 16.00 8.81 -23.34
C ALA A 91 16.26 7.43 -23.98
N ASP A 92 17.30 7.30 -24.76
CA ASP A 92 17.75 6.06 -25.42
C ASP A 92 18.45 5.07 -24.46
N GLN A 93 18.81 5.51 -23.25
CA GLN A 93 19.43 4.65 -22.23
C GLN A 93 18.43 3.95 -21.32
N ARG A 94 17.14 4.25 -21.43
CA ARG A 94 16.12 3.83 -20.47
C ARG A 94 14.83 3.31 -21.12
N ASN A 95 14.12 2.46 -20.39
CA ASN A 95 12.78 2.02 -20.77
C ASN A 95 11.87 2.00 -19.54
N ILE A 96 10.64 2.42 -19.72
CA ILE A 96 9.57 2.36 -18.74
C ILE A 96 8.23 2.17 -19.45
N LEU A 97 7.38 1.34 -18.84
CA LEU A 97 5.98 1.18 -19.23
C LEU A 97 5.11 1.78 -18.12
N TRP A 98 4.23 2.71 -18.50
CA TRP A 98 3.20 3.26 -17.61
C TRP A 98 1.81 2.82 -18.05
N VAL A 99 1.04 2.33 -17.08
CA VAL A 99 -0.35 1.88 -17.32
C VAL A 99 -1.26 2.45 -16.26
N ARG A 100 -2.33 3.13 -16.66
CA ARG A 100 -3.39 3.62 -15.80
C ARG A 100 -4.41 2.51 -15.50
N HIS A 101 -4.76 2.37 -14.22
CA HIS A 101 -5.86 1.52 -13.75
C HIS A 101 -6.84 2.34 -12.91
N THR A 102 -8.14 2.13 -13.14
CA THR A 102 -9.23 2.76 -12.38
C THR A 102 -10.29 1.75 -11.91
N HIS A 103 -10.14 0.48 -12.30
CA HIS A 103 -11.11 -0.58 -12.02
C HIS A 103 -11.35 -0.88 -10.52
N ALA A 104 -10.44 -0.47 -9.64
CA ALA A 104 -10.57 -0.64 -8.17
C ALA A 104 -11.30 0.53 -7.48
N GLY A 105 -11.91 1.45 -8.26
CA GLY A 105 -12.64 2.61 -7.73
C GLY A 105 -11.74 3.77 -7.30
N HIS A 106 -10.46 3.71 -7.60
CA HIS A 106 -9.49 4.80 -7.39
C HIS A 106 -8.46 4.83 -8.51
N HIS A 107 -7.76 5.96 -8.61
CA HIS A 107 -6.79 6.19 -9.67
C HIS A 107 -5.44 5.54 -9.32
N GLU A 108 -4.87 4.78 -10.24
CA GLU A 108 -3.57 4.13 -10.10
C GLU A 108 -2.75 4.28 -11.36
N LEU A 109 -1.48 4.68 -11.21
CA LEU A 109 -0.46 4.65 -12.27
C LEU A 109 0.55 3.56 -11.93
N HIS A 110 0.52 2.47 -12.68
CA HIS A 110 1.47 1.39 -12.55
C HIS A 110 2.68 1.62 -13.45
N PHE A 111 3.86 1.32 -12.92
CA PHE A 111 5.09 1.36 -13.71
C PHE A 111 5.81 0.02 -13.72
N LEU A 112 6.46 -0.28 -14.84
CA LEU A 112 7.31 -1.45 -15.02
C LEU A 112 8.58 -1.00 -15.76
N ILE A 113 9.74 -1.25 -15.14
CA ILE A 113 11.06 -0.79 -15.61
C ILE A 113 11.97 -2.02 -15.71
N PRO A 114 12.50 -2.37 -16.91
CA PRO A 114 13.57 -3.34 -17.03
C PRO A 114 14.80 -2.91 -16.23
N ARG A 115 15.46 -3.83 -15.53
CA ARG A 115 16.71 -3.52 -14.81
C ARG A 115 17.92 -3.53 -15.76
N LEU A 116 17.85 -2.69 -16.77
CA LEU A 116 18.81 -2.59 -17.84
C LEU A 116 19.04 -1.14 -18.24
N GLU A 117 20.28 -0.70 -18.26
CA GLU A 117 20.68 0.50 -18.97
C GLU A 117 21.00 0.09 -20.41
N LEU A 118 20.28 0.70 -21.39
CA LEU A 118 20.17 0.15 -22.74
C LEU A 118 21.46 0.27 -23.56
N SER A 119 22.26 1.32 -23.38
CA SER A 119 23.47 1.52 -24.18
C SER A 119 24.65 0.64 -23.75
N SER A 120 24.76 0.33 -22.44
CA SER A 120 25.85 -0.49 -21.89
C SER A 120 25.44 -1.90 -21.52
N CYS A 121 24.15 -2.22 -21.56
CA CYS A 121 23.57 -3.48 -21.08
C CYS A 121 23.89 -3.79 -19.60
N LYS A 122 24.25 -2.78 -18.82
CA LYS A 122 24.53 -2.95 -17.39
C LYS A 122 23.26 -3.00 -16.56
N ASP A 123 23.35 -3.60 -15.35
CA ASP A 123 22.26 -3.59 -14.38
C ASP A 123 21.93 -2.16 -13.94
N PHE A 124 20.70 -1.76 -14.10
CA PHE A 124 20.15 -0.48 -13.67
C PHE A 124 18.95 -0.72 -12.74
N ASN A 125 18.98 -0.18 -11.53
CA ASN A 125 17.85 -0.25 -10.61
C ASN A 125 17.32 1.15 -10.33
N ALA A 126 16.16 1.48 -10.86
CA ALA A 126 15.50 2.78 -10.65
C ALA A 126 15.16 3.03 -9.17
N CYS A 127 14.88 1.97 -8.40
CA CYS A 127 14.54 2.04 -6.97
C CYS A 127 15.48 1.15 -6.13
N PRO A 128 16.76 1.51 -5.97
CA PRO A 128 17.71 0.75 -5.18
C PRO A 128 17.33 0.71 -3.69
N PRO A 129 17.91 -0.18 -2.88
CA PRO A 129 17.67 -0.19 -1.43
C PRO A 129 17.82 1.20 -0.81
N GLY A 130 16.81 1.65 -0.04
CA GLY A 130 16.75 3.01 0.50
C GLY A 130 16.11 4.04 -0.42
N TRP A 131 15.54 3.62 -1.56
CA TRP A 131 14.82 4.45 -2.53
C TRP A 131 13.77 5.38 -1.90
N GLN A 132 13.19 4.97 -0.78
CA GLN A 132 12.17 5.74 -0.08
C GLN A 132 12.65 7.17 0.25
N LYS A 133 13.93 7.33 0.63
CA LYS A 133 14.47 8.64 0.99
C LYS A 133 14.42 9.65 -0.17
N ASP A 134 14.59 9.15 -1.39
CA ASP A 134 14.57 9.98 -2.60
C ASP A 134 13.13 10.20 -3.07
N PHE A 135 12.34 9.13 -3.16
CA PHE A 135 10.98 9.19 -3.70
C PHE A 135 9.93 9.71 -2.70
N ASP A 136 10.20 9.66 -1.38
CA ASP A 136 9.32 10.32 -0.41
C ASP A 136 9.32 11.84 -0.60
N VAL A 137 10.45 12.44 -1.00
CA VAL A 137 10.52 13.87 -1.32
C VAL A 137 9.64 14.21 -2.53
N PHE A 138 9.70 13.40 -3.60
CA PHE A 138 8.84 13.51 -4.76
C PHE A 138 7.35 13.40 -4.38
N ARG A 139 6.98 12.31 -3.68
CA ARG A 139 5.60 12.07 -3.23
C ARG A 139 5.06 13.22 -2.39
N ASP A 140 5.84 13.66 -1.41
CA ASP A 140 5.41 14.67 -0.46
C ASP A 140 5.29 16.05 -1.11
N LEU A 141 6.18 16.38 -2.05
CA LEU A 141 6.10 17.62 -2.84
C LEU A 141 4.77 17.70 -3.59
N PHE A 142 4.42 16.66 -4.34
CA PHE A 142 3.17 16.63 -5.11
C PHE A 142 1.95 16.63 -4.19
N ASN A 143 1.96 15.86 -3.11
CA ASN A 143 0.85 15.83 -2.17
C ASN A 143 0.58 17.21 -1.52
N TRP A 144 1.63 17.95 -1.18
CA TRP A 144 1.46 19.30 -0.64
C TRP A 144 1.06 20.32 -1.70
N ARG A 145 1.60 20.21 -2.91
CA ARG A 145 1.32 21.13 -3.99
C ARG A 145 -0.11 21.03 -4.49
N GLU A 146 -0.57 19.80 -4.71
CA GLU A 146 -1.90 19.50 -5.23
C GLU A 146 -2.99 19.35 -4.15
N GLY A 147 -2.61 19.39 -2.88
CA GLY A 147 -3.55 19.17 -1.77
C GLY A 147 -4.03 17.71 -1.66
N TRP A 148 -3.31 16.76 -2.24
CA TRP A 148 -3.69 15.36 -2.20
C TRP A 148 -3.50 14.72 -0.80
N ALA A 149 -4.21 13.62 -0.58
CA ALA A 149 -4.12 12.84 0.64
C ALA A 149 -2.68 12.40 0.93
N ARG A 150 -2.21 12.75 2.12
CA ARG A 150 -0.86 12.40 2.56
C ARG A 150 -0.87 11.18 3.47
N PRO A 151 0.17 10.32 3.41
CA PRO A 151 0.30 9.17 4.30
C PRO A 151 0.57 9.55 5.77
N ASP A 152 1.09 10.75 6.00
CA ASP A 152 1.44 11.31 7.31
C ASP A 152 0.36 12.23 7.89
N ASP A 153 -0.77 12.41 7.20
CA ASP A 153 -1.86 13.24 7.66
C ASP A 153 -2.55 12.63 8.90
N PRO A 154 -2.45 13.26 10.07
CA PRO A 154 -3.08 12.76 11.30
C PRO A 154 -4.60 12.61 11.19
N ALA A 155 -5.26 13.48 10.42
CA ALA A 155 -6.70 13.44 10.21
C ALA A 155 -7.14 12.18 9.43
N ARG A 156 -6.23 11.62 8.61
CA ARG A 156 -6.44 10.41 7.82
C ARG A 156 -5.78 9.16 8.44
N ALA A 157 -5.13 9.32 9.59
CA ALA A 157 -4.56 8.19 10.31
C ALA A 157 -5.66 7.18 10.65
N ARG A 158 -5.40 5.91 10.35
CA ARG A 158 -6.32 4.84 10.75
C ARG A 158 -6.28 4.70 12.27
N ASP A 159 -7.44 4.71 12.88
CA ASP A 159 -7.57 4.50 14.33
C ASP A 159 -6.99 3.16 14.73
N GLU A 160 -7.22 2.13 13.92
CA GLU A 160 -6.64 0.80 14.10
C GLU A 160 -5.89 0.34 12.84
N LEU A 161 -4.68 -0.20 13.01
CA LEU A 161 -3.94 -0.82 11.90
C LEU A 161 -4.54 -2.20 11.61
N PRO A 162 -4.85 -2.50 10.32
CA PRO A 162 -5.34 -3.81 9.94
C PRO A 162 -4.32 -4.89 10.34
N LYS A 163 -4.80 -5.94 10.97
CA LYS A 163 -3.96 -7.07 11.38
C LYS A 163 -3.40 -7.76 10.13
N LYS A 164 -2.15 -8.26 10.18
CA LYS A 164 -1.60 -9.13 9.13
C LYS A 164 -2.49 -10.36 8.90
N ALA A 165 -3.15 -10.85 9.97
CA ALA A 165 -4.14 -11.91 9.90
C ALA A 165 -5.35 -11.55 9.03
N ASN A 166 -5.81 -10.30 9.04
CA ASN A 166 -6.94 -9.88 8.21
C ASN A 166 -6.60 -9.89 6.72
N LEU A 167 -5.37 -9.52 6.35
CA LEU A 167 -4.87 -9.66 4.98
C LEU A 167 -4.78 -11.13 4.56
N PHE A 168 -4.36 -12.01 5.47
CA PHE A 168 -4.33 -13.45 5.23
C PHE A 168 -5.76 -14.03 5.12
N LYS A 169 -6.67 -13.66 6.02
CA LYS A 169 -8.10 -14.04 5.95
C LYS A 169 -8.74 -13.58 4.64
N ALA A 170 -8.54 -12.32 4.23
CA ALA A 170 -9.04 -11.79 2.96
C ALA A 170 -8.48 -12.56 1.74
N ARG A 171 -7.20 -12.95 1.78
CA ARG A 171 -6.58 -13.78 0.76
C ARG A 171 -7.17 -15.19 0.72
N MET A 172 -7.41 -15.80 1.88
CA MET A 172 -8.00 -17.14 1.98
C MET A 172 -9.47 -17.15 1.57
N ALA A 173 -10.23 -16.09 1.91
CA ALA A 173 -11.62 -15.93 1.47
C ALA A 173 -11.75 -15.88 -0.06
N ARG A 174 -10.79 -15.23 -0.76
CA ARG A 174 -10.73 -15.27 -2.23
C ARG A 174 -10.52 -16.67 -2.81
N TRP A 175 -10.04 -17.61 -2.01
CA TRP A 175 -9.86 -19.01 -2.39
C TRP A 175 -10.98 -19.91 -1.85
N GLY A 176 -12.10 -19.34 -1.40
CA GLY A 176 -13.24 -20.08 -0.85
C GLY A 176 -12.96 -20.77 0.49
N LYS A 177 -11.90 -20.35 1.20
CA LYS A 177 -11.55 -20.91 2.52
C LYS A 177 -11.94 -19.94 3.62
N GLU A 178 -12.92 -20.33 4.42
CA GLU A 178 -13.33 -19.57 5.61
C GLU A 178 -12.39 -19.89 6.79
N ILE A 179 -11.82 -18.85 7.40
CA ILE A 179 -11.01 -18.98 8.61
C ILE A 179 -11.83 -18.45 9.78
N ARG A 180 -12.09 -19.32 10.76
CA ARG A 180 -12.78 -18.93 12.00
C ARG A 180 -12.00 -17.83 12.72
N GLU A 181 -12.72 -16.86 13.25
CA GLU A 181 -12.15 -15.81 14.08
C GLU A 181 -11.71 -16.39 15.42
N SER A 182 -10.51 -16.03 15.89
CA SER A 182 -10.06 -16.44 17.20
C SER A 182 -10.74 -15.59 18.29
N ASP A 183 -11.02 -16.19 19.46
CA ASP A 183 -11.57 -15.48 20.62
C ASP A 183 -10.76 -14.24 20.99
N ARG A 184 -9.45 -14.32 20.82
CA ARG A 184 -8.53 -13.20 20.99
C ARG A 184 -8.83 -12.03 20.04
N ASP A 185 -9.18 -12.31 18.78
CA ASP A 185 -9.45 -11.26 17.79
C ASP A 185 -10.81 -10.63 18.07
N ARG A 186 -11.80 -11.44 18.40
CA ARG A 186 -13.13 -10.98 18.83
C ARG A 186 -13.05 -10.11 20.08
N ALA A 187 -12.29 -10.54 21.10
CA ALA A 187 -12.07 -9.75 22.31
C ALA A 187 -11.44 -8.38 22.00
N LYS A 188 -10.46 -8.33 21.10
CA LYS A 188 -9.84 -7.06 20.69
C LYS A 188 -10.83 -6.11 20.02
N GLU A 189 -11.72 -6.62 19.18
CA GLU A 189 -12.74 -5.80 18.52
C GLU A 189 -13.74 -5.22 19.52
N VAL A 190 -14.20 -6.02 20.47
CA VAL A 190 -15.10 -5.55 21.53
C VAL A 190 -14.44 -4.50 22.42
N ILE A 191 -13.19 -4.73 22.84
CA ILE A 191 -12.44 -3.78 23.65
C ILE A 191 -12.20 -2.48 22.88
N HIS A 192 -11.89 -2.56 21.60
CA HIS A 192 -11.70 -1.37 20.78
C HIS A 192 -13.01 -0.58 20.61
N ALA A 193 -14.14 -1.25 20.37
CA ALA A 193 -15.44 -0.62 20.27
C ALA A 193 -15.84 0.07 21.60
N PHE A 194 -15.58 -0.58 22.74
CA PHE A 194 -15.78 0.00 24.06
C PHE A 194 -14.98 1.30 24.28
N LEU A 195 -13.69 1.30 23.90
CA LEU A 195 -12.85 2.49 24.00
C LEU A 195 -13.34 3.62 23.10
N LYS A 196 -13.78 3.31 21.88
CA LYS A 196 -14.37 4.30 20.96
C LYS A 196 -15.64 4.94 21.54
N GLU A 197 -16.50 4.14 22.14
CA GLU A 197 -17.71 4.65 22.79
C GLU A 197 -17.37 5.61 23.91
N LYS A 198 -16.40 5.27 24.77
CA LYS A 198 -15.91 6.18 25.82
C LYS A 198 -15.34 7.50 25.25
N VAL A 199 -14.70 7.46 24.07
CA VAL A 199 -14.25 8.67 23.38
C VAL A 199 -15.43 9.53 22.91
N THR A 200 -16.42 8.92 22.29
CA THR A 200 -17.63 9.62 21.82
C THR A 200 -18.32 10.34 22.96
N GLN A 201 -18.29 9.80 24.18
CA GLN A 201 -18.87 10.39 25.38
C GLN A 201 -17.93 11.37 26.10
N GLY A 202 -16.74 11.63 25.56
CA GLY A 202 -15.78 12.56 26.16
C GLY A 202 -15.08 12.06 27.42
N LEU A 203 -15.23 10.78 27.76
CA LEU A 203 -14.61 10.15 28.93
C LEU A 203 -13.15 9.75 28.69
N VAL A 204 -12.76 9.58 27.41
CA VAL A 204 -11.40 9.28 26.97
C VAL A 204 -10.95 10.40 26.04
N ARG A 205 -9.96 11.18 26.45
CA ARG A 205 -9.47 12.38 25.74
C ARG A 205 -8.00 12.29 25.34
N ASN A 206 -7.30 11.32 25.85
CA ASN A 206 -5.87 11.12 25.60
C ASN A 206 -5.50 9.65 25.80
N ARG A 207 -4.25 9.33 25.60
CA ARG A 207 -3.74 7.96 25.75
C ARG A 207 -3.76 7.46 27.19
N GLU A 208 -3.54 8.32 28.15
CA GLU A 208 -3.57 8.00 29.60
C GLU A 208 -4.95 7.54 30.01
N ASP A 209 -5.99 8.17 29.49
CA ASP A 209 -7.38 7.74 29.72
C ASP A 209 -7.66 6.37 29.10
N ILE A 210 -7.07 6.07 27.91
CA ILE A 210 -7.16 4.73 27.31
C ILE A 210 -6.51 3.68 28.23
N LEU A 211 -5.33 3.98 28.76
CA LEU A 211 -4.64 3.07 29.69
C LEU A 211 -5.47 2.82 30.95
N SER A 212 -6.08 3.87 31.50
CA SER A 212 -6.96 3.80 32.66
C SER A 212 -8.21 2.96 32.37
N ALA A 213 -8.87 3.22 31.24
CA ALA A 213 -10.04 2.47 30.81
C ALA A 213 -9.75 0.97 30.60
N LEU A 214 -8.58 0.63 30.07
CA LEU A 214 -8.14 -0.77 29.93
C LEU A 214 -7.92 -1.43 31.28
N LYS A 215 -7.31 -0.73 32.25
CA LYS A 215 -7.11 -1.22 33.62
C LYS A 215 -8.44 -1.41 34.35
N GLU A 216 -9.39 -0.49 34.20
CA GLU A 216 -10.75 -0.60 34.76
C GLU A 216 -11.47 -1.87 34.29
N GLN A 217 -11.20 -2.31 33.04
CA GLN A 217 -11.74 -3.57 32.53
C GLN A 217 -10.96 -4.81 32.98
N GLY A 218 -10.00 -4.65 33.90
CA GLY A 218 -9.23 -5.76 34.50
C GLY A 218 -8.07 -6.22 33.61
N LEU A 219 -7.63 -5.41 32.64
CA LEU A 219 -6.48 -5.72 31.78
C LEU A 219 -5.21 -5.14 32.40
N SER A 220 -4.14 -5.93 32.44
CA SER A 220 -2.82 -5.46 32.89
C SER A 220 -2.03 -4.91 31.71
N ILE A 221 -1.44 -3.71 31.86
CA ILE A 221 -0.57 -3.14 30.83
C ILE A 221 0.76 -3.87 30.87
N ASN A 222 1.10 -4.53 29.76
CA ASN A 222 2.34 -5.28 29.62
C ASN A 222 3.48 -4.42 28.99
N ARG A 223 3.14 -3.66 27.97
CA ARG A 223 4.12 -2.83 27.26
C ARG A 223 3.46 -1.66 26.54
N GLU A 224 4.09 -0.50 26.62
CA GLU A 224 3.73 0.70 25.90
C GLU A 224 4.77 1.04 24.84
N GLY A 225 4.34 1.09 23.58
CA GLY A 225 5.19 1.53 22.48
C GLY A 225 4.80 2.92 21.98
N ARG A 226 5.48 3.41 20.96
CA ARG A 226 5.17 4.72 20.34
C ARG A 226 3.77 4.72 19.73
N ASP A 227 3.39 3.63 19.04
CA ASP A 227 2.19 3.47 18.23
C ASP A 227 1.33 2.25 18.64
N TYR A 228 1.57 1.70 19.85
CA TYR A 228 0.84 0.54 20.32
C TYR A 228 0.76 0.48 21.85
N ILE A 229 -0.26 -0.24 22.35
CA ILE A 229 -0.43 -0.67 23.72
C ILE A 229 -0.55 -2.21 23.71
N SER A 230 0.21 -2.89 24.56
CA SER A 230 0.10 -4.33 24.77
C SER A 230 -0.42 -4.60 26.17
N VAL A 231 -1.48 -5.40 26.26
CA VAL A 231 -2.10 -5.81 27.52
C VAL A 231 -2.04 -7.31 27.70
N ILE A 232 -2.17 -7.73 28.95
CA ILE A 232 -2.33 -9.14 29.34
C ILE A 232 -3.68 -9.27 30.04
N ALA A 233 -4.48 -10.23 29.59
CA ALA A 233 -5.67 -10.62 30.33
C ALA A 233 -5.24 -11.40 31.59
N PRO A 234 -5.60 -10.97 32.82
CA PRO A 234 -5.29 -11.70 34.05
C PRO A 234 -5.86 -13.13 33.95
N ASN A 235 -5.25 -14.06 34.64
CA ASN A 235 -5.60 -15.48 34.73
C ASN A 235 -5.38 -16.30 33.48
N SER A 236 -5.58 -15.76 32.23
CA SER A 236 -5.29 -16.48 30.99
C SER A 236 -3.86 -16.25 30.46
N GLY A 237 -3.17 -15.22 30.96
CA GLY A 237 -1.87 -14.81 30.42
C GLY A 237 -1.92 -14.35 28.96
N MET A 238 -3.11 -14.26 28.35
CA MET A 238 -3.28 -13.93 26.94
C MET A 238 -2.81 -12.51 26.64
N LYS A 239 -1.81 -12.40 25.76
CA LYS A 239 -1.26 -11.10 25.34
C LYS A 239 -2.02 -10.57 24.13
N MET A 240 -2.55 -9.35 24.25
CA MET A 240 -3.20 -8.63 23.17
C MET A 240 -2.42 -7.35 22.87
N ARG A 241 -2.21 -7.04 21.60
CA ARG A 241 -1.56 -5.80 21.16
C ARG A 241 -2.51 -5.00 20.29
N PHE A 242 -2.79 -3.79 20.73
CA PHE A 242 -3.56 -2.79 20.01
C PHE A 242 -2.61 -1.84 19.31
N ARG A 243 -2.79 -1.61 18.00
CA ARG A 243 -1.95 -0.75 17.17
C ARG A 243 -2.80 0.19 16.34
N GLY A 244 -2.27 1.36 16.05
CA GLY A 244 -2.91 2.37 15.22
C GLY A 244 -2.77 3.75 15.81
N GLY A 245 -3.25 4.77 15.08
CA GLY A 245 -3.24 6.16 15.53
C GLY A 245 -3.92 6.35 16.87
N PHE A 246 -5.02 5.64 17.12
CA PHE A 246 -5.77 5.63 18.36
C PHE A 246 -4.94 5.25 19.60
N TYR A 247 -3.92 4.41 19.44
CA TYR A 247 -3.07 3.92 20.53
C TYR A 247 -1.68 4.59 20.58
N ALA A 248 -1.46 5.60 19.72
CA ALA A 248 -0.19 6.30 19.62
C ALA A 248 0.03 7.27 20.79
N ARG A 249 1.31 7.53 21.12
CA ARG A 249 1.64 8.64 22.03
C ARG A 249 1.17 9.95 21.40
N GLY A 250 0.57 10.81 22.20
CA GLY A 250 0.02 12.08 21.72
C GLY A 250 -1.28 11.98 20.93
N TRP A 251 -1.95 10.80 20.96
CA TRP A 251 -3.30 10.69 20.42
C TRP A 251 -4.29 11.55 21.21
N THR A 252 -5.14 12.27 20.50
CA THR A 252 -6.29 13.00 21.02
C THR A 252 -7.49 12.75 20.10
N PRO A 253 -8.74 12.83 20.60
CA PRO A 253 -9.93 12.69 19.78
C PRO A 253 -9.96 13.69 18.61
N LYS A 254 -10.40 13.26 17.44
CA LYS A 254 -10.48 14.12 16.24
C LYS A 254 -11.38 15.33 16.45
N VAL A 255 -12.37 15.23 17.33
CA VAL A 255 -13.29 16.34 17.69
C VAL A 255 -12.57 17.48 18.42
N ALA A 256 -11.43 17.19 19.07
CA ALA A 256 -10.63 18.20 19.78
C ALA A 256 -9.52 18.83 18.89
N GLN A 257 -9.32 18.34 17.67
CA GLN A 257 -8.49 19.02 16.70
C GLN A 257 -9.33 20.17 16.15
N GLU A 258 -9.04 21.40 16.58
CA GLU A 258 -9.59 22.61 15.98
C GLU A 258 -9.46 22.48 14.48
N GLU A 259 -10.57 22.68 13.75
CA GLU A 259 -10.53 22.75 12.29
C GLU A 259 -9.55 23.87 11.94
N GLU A 260 -8.36 23.49 11.51
CA GLU A 260 -7.34 24.42 11.06
C GLU A 260 -7.97 25.24 9.93
N SER A 261 -7.97 26.59 10.06
CA SER A 261 -8.60 27.43 9.05
C SER A 261 -7.98 27.13 7.69
N GLU A 262 -8.78 27.21 6.62
CA GLU A 262 -8.32 26.95 5.25
C GLU A 262 -7.11 27.81 4.87
N GLU A 263 -6.99 29.01 5.45
CA GLU A 263 -5.83 29.88 5.26
C GLU A 263 -4.57 29.34 5.91
N LYS A 264 -4.66 28.78 7.13
CA LYS A 264 -3.51 28.12 7.79
C LYS A 264 -3.07 26.88 7.02
N LYS A 265 -4.01 26.11 6.51
CA LYS A 265 -3.70 24.93 5.65
C LYS A 265 -2.96 25.35 4.39
N LYS A 266 -3.41 26.39 3.70
CA LYS A 266 -2.78 26.95 2.50
C LYS A 266 -1.37 27.47 2.80
N GLU A 267 -1.20 28.19 3.90
CA GLU A 267 0.10 28.71 4.31
C GLU A 267 1.08 27.58 4.65
N THR A 268 0.60 26.57 5.38
CA THR A 268 1.40 25.35 5.67
C THR A 268 1.81 24.65 4.38
N ALA A 269 0.90 24.49 3.42
CA ALA A 269 1.18 23.91 2.13
C ALA A 269 2.26 24.69 1.36
N ARG A 270 2.13 26.02 1.26
CA ARG A 270 3.14 26.89 0.62
C ARG A 270 4.53 26.72 1.23
N ARG A 271 4.61 26.75 2.58
CA ARG A 271 5.87 26.55 3.31
C ARG A 271 6.49 25.18 3.04
N MET A 272 5.65 24.14 2.99
CA MET A 272 6.15 22.78 2.72
C MET A 272 6.61 22.64 1.27
N VAL A 273 5.91 23.16 0.28
CA VAL A 273 6.34 23.17 -1.11
C VAL A 273 7.66 23.92 -1.26
N ALA A 274 7.79 25.13 -0.68
CA ALA A 274 9.02 25.91 -0.71
C ALA A 274 10.23 25.15 -0.12
N ARG A 275 10.02 24.29 0.90
CA ARG A 275 11.04 23.44 1.48
C ARG A 275 11.38 22.23 0.62
N LEU A 276 10.34 21.58 0.04
CA LEU A 276 10.48 20.31 -0.66
C LEU A 276 11.01 20.49 -2.09
N GLN A 277 10.68 21.57 -2.77
CA GLN A 277 11.13 21.83 -4.15
C GLN A 277 12.66 21.81 -4.28
N PRO A 278 13.42 22.56 -3.47
CA PRO A 278 14.90 22.47 -3.52
C PRO A 278 15.43 21.10 -3.10
N ALA A 279 14.75 20.40 -2.21
CA ALA A 279 15.15 19.05 -1.82
C ALA A 279 14.96 18.05 -2.97
N PHE A 280 13.88 18.20 -3.74
CA PHE A 280 13.60 17.40 -4.93
C PHE A 280 14.70 17.58 -6.00
N GLU A 281 15.09 18.81 -6.30
CA GLU A 281 16.16 19.08 -7.27
C GLU A 281 17.51 18.50 -6.79
N ARG A 282 17.86 18.64 -5.52
CA ARG A 282 19.07 18.02 -4.95
C ARG A 282 19.08 16.49 -5.06
N VAL A 283 17.91 15.85 -4.93
CA VAL A 283 17.80 14.39 -5.14
C VAL A 283 18.13 14.03 -6.58
N ILE A 284 17.58 14.77 -7.55
CA ILE A 284 17.83 14.56 -8.98
C ILE A 284 19.32 14.76 -9.28
N GLU A 285 19.93 15.86 -8.85
CA GLU A 285 21.35 16.15 -9.05
C GLU A 285 22.24 15.05 -8.48
N LYS A 286 21.99 14.62 -7.24
CA LYS A 286 22.74 13.54 -6.60
C LYS A 286 22.66 12.22 -7.37
N ARG A 287 21.46 11.86 -7.82
CA ARG A 287 21.25 10.63 -8.60
C ARG A 287 21.87 10.74 -9.98
N ALA A 288 21.73 11.89 -10.63
CA ALA A 288 22.36 12.16 -11.92
C ALA A 288 23.89 12.01 -11.86
N ALA A 289 24.53 12.60 -10.87
CA ALA A 289 25.99 12.47 -10.70
C ALA A 289 26.42 10.99 -10.56
N CYS A 290 25.65 10.18 -9.83
CA CYS A 290 25.92 8.75 -9.70
C CYS A 290 25.72 7.99 -11.01
N ASN A 291 24.61 8.27 -11.72
CA ASN A 291 24.23 7.55 -12.92
C ASN A 291 25.16 7.90 -14.09
N ILE A 292 25.47 9.16 -14.33
CA ILE A 292 26.40 9.60 -15.38
C ILE A 292 27.79 8.93 -15.22
N LYS A 293 28.27 8.82 -13.98
CA LYS A 293 29.52 8.14 -13.70
C LYS A 293 29.45 6.64 -14.00
N ARG A 294 28.31 6.00 -13.71
CA ARG A 294 28.13 4.55 -13.87
C ARG A 294 27.77 4.13 -15.30
N TYR A 295 27.05 4.99 -16.01
CA TYR A 295 26.48 4.74 -17.33
C TYR A 295 26.84 5.90 -18.29
N PRO A 296 28.09 6.06 -18.67
CA PRO A 296 28.47 7.07 -19.63
C PRO A 296 27.84 6.74 -21.00
N ALA A 297 27.25 7.74 -21.64
CA ALA A 297 26.67 7.60 -22.97
C ALA A 297 27.77 7.27 -24.01
N LYS A 298 27.79 6.06 -24.51
CA LYS A 298 28.84 5.57 -25.43
C LYS A 298 28.90 6.36 -26.74
N TRP A 299 27.75 6.79 -27.27
CA TRP A 299 27.69 7.52 -28.55
C TRP A 299 28.32 8.92 -28.48
N LYS A 300 28.42 9.52 -27.30
CA LYS A 300 29.16 10.78 -27.10
C LYS A 300 30.70 10.61 -27.17
N GLN A 301 31.17 9.37 -27.22
CA GLN A 301 32.59 9.03 -27.27
C GLN A 301 33.07 8.54 -28.65
N LEU A 302 32.14 8.34 -29.60
CA LEU A 302 32.52 8.00 -30.97
C LEU A 302 33.00 9.28 -31.70
N PRO A 303 34.17 9.28 -32.34
CA PRO A 303 34.56 10.33 -33.29
C PRO A 303 33.51 10.42 -34.41
N ASP A 304 33.20 11.64 -34.84
CA ASP A 304 32.16 11.91 -35.85
C ASP A 304 32.33 11.14 -37.18
N GLU A 305 33.50 10.56 -37.45
CA GLU A 305 33.81 9.79 -38.65
C GLU A 305 33.32 8.33 -38.62
N GLU A 306 33.09 7.70 -37.42
CA GLU A 306 32.58 6.32 -37.37
C GLU A 306 31.05 6.23 -37.39
N ALA A 307 30.35 7.33 -37.23
CA ALA A 307 28.88 7.38 -37.31
C ALA A 307 28.32 7.23 -38.72
N LEU A 308 29.13 7.25 -39.73
CA LEU A 308 28.75 7.22 -41.16
C LEU A 308 28.80 5.81 -41.81
N LEU A 309 29.25 4.79 -41.13
CA LEU A 309 29.28 3.42 -41.61
C LEU A 309 28.12 2.58 -41.06
N LEU A 310 26.90 2.97 -41.36
CA LEU A 310 25.78 2.04 -41.34
C LEU A 310 25.90 1.11 -42.54
N PRO A 311 25.97 -0.23 -42.37
CA PRO A 311 25.88 -1.14 -43.51
C PRO A 311 24.54 -0.89 -44.20
N GLN A 312 24.59 -0.59 -45.49
CA GLN A 312 23.41 -0.59 -46.32
C GLN A 312 22.85 -2.01 -46.29
N LEU A 313 21.69 -2.17 -45.62
CA LEU A 313 20.90 -3.39 -45.69
C LEU A 313 20.50 -3.58 -47.15
N GLN A 314 21.17 -4.51 -47.83
CA GLN A 314 20.72 -5.01 -49.13
C GLN A 314 19.40 -5.74 -48.89
N GLU A 315 18.34 -5.20 -49.48
CA GLU A 315 17.03 -5.85 -49.52
C GLU A 315 17.18 -7.16 -50.32
N GLU A 316 17.21 -8.31 -49.63
CA GLU A 316 17.02 -9.57 -50.31
C GLU A 316 15.55 -9.77 -50.68
N PRO A 317 15.23 -10.22 -51.92
CA PRO A 317 13.85 -10.39 -52.36
C PRO A 317 13.20 -11.58 -51.62
N LEU A 318 11.99 -11.34 -51.10
CA LEU A 318 11.11 -12.34 -50.54
C LEU A 318 10.87 -13.51 -51.49
N HIS A 319 11.47 -14.66 -51.24
CA HIS A 319 11.11 -15.90 -51.88
C HIS A 319 9.83 -16.46 -51.25
N ASP A 320 8.79 -16.44 -52.08
CA ASP A 320 7.50 -17.10 -51.86
C ASP A 320 7.71 -18.63 -51.66
N ARG A 321 7.42 -19.16 -50.49
CA ARG A 321 7.33 -20.59 -50.19
C ARG A 321 5.96 -20.94 -49.67
N ASN A 322 4.98 -20.93 -50.60
CA ASN A 322 3.82 -21.79 -50.48
C ASN A 322 4.21 -23.22 -50.90
N ARG A 323 4.36 -24.10 -49.93
CA ARG A 323 4.23 -25.54 -50.14
C ARG A 323 3.57 -26.17 -48.95
N THR A 324 2.36 -26.61 -49.15
CA THR A 324 1.58 -27.56 -48.40
C THR A 324 2.29 -28.92 -48.36
N ASP A 325 2.48 -29.48 -47.19
CA ASP A 325 2.53 -30.93 -47.02
C ASP A 325 1.73 -31.30 -45.75
N ALA A 326 0.63 -31.98 -46.01
CA ALA A 326 -0.14 -32.75 -45.05
C ALA A 326 0.57 -34.09 -44.79
N ASP A 327 0.30 -34.66 -43.62
CA ASP A 327 0.59 -36.00 -43.18
C ASP A 327 1.88 -36.20 -42.36
N ALA A 328 1.76 -36.14 -41.02
CA ALA A 328 2.46 -36.98 -40.06
C ALA A 328 1.68 -37.11 -38.78
N LYS A 329 1.35 -38.35 -38.41
CA LYS A 329 0.68 -38.78 -37.18
C LYS A 329 1.57 -38.57 -35.97
N PRO A 330 0.98 -38.34 -34.76
CA PRO A 330 1.76 -38.24 -33.54
C PRO A 330 2.09 -39.65 -32.97
N GLU A 331 3.35 -39.89 -32.73
CA GLU A 331 3.80 -40.98 -31.86
C GLU A 331 3.69 -40.55 -30.41
N THR A 332 3.02 -41.40 -29.65
CA THR A 332 2.92 -41.33 -28.17
C THR A 332 4.19 -41.96 -27.58
N ASP A 333 4.96 -41.17 -26.87
CA ASP A 333 5.97 -41.73 -25.94
C ASP A 333 5.69 -41.26 -24.53
N GLY A 334 5.33 -42.20 -23.67
CA GLY A 334 5.06 -42.02 -22.26
C GLY A 334 6.37 -41.97 -21.47
N GLY A 335 6.74 -40.80 -21.03
CA GLY A 335 7.85 -40.60 -20.10
C GLY A 335 7.35 -40.07 -18.76
N GLU A 336 7.22 -40.96 -17.82
CA GLU A 336 6.94 -40.74 -16.41
C GLU A 336 8.11 -39.97 -15.78
N LEU A 337 7.96 -38.67 -15.52
CA LEU A 337 8.93 -37.85 -14.79
C LEU A 337 8.59 -37.84 -13.31
N GLN A 338 9.36 -38.67 -12.58
CA GLN A 338 9.41 -38.69 -11.13
C GLN A 338 9.77 -37.31 -10.56
N ARG A 339 8.96 -36.82 -9.62
CA ARG A 339 9.23 -35.62 -8.82
C ARG A 339 10.22 -35.93 -7.71
N PRO A 340 11.28 -35.15 -7.49
CA PRO A 340 12.06 -35.26 -6.27
C PRO A 340 11.29 -34.71 -5.09
N THR A 341 11.05 -35.52 -4.10
CA THR A 341 10.58 -35.14 -2.78
C THR A 341 11.78 -34.70 -1.94
N ASP A 342 12.04 -33.43 -1.81
CA ASP A 342 12.94 -32.93 -0.79
C ASP A 342 12.18 -32.72 0.51
N GLY A 343 12.46 -33.63 1.45
CA GLY A 343 11.96 -33.61 2.81
C GLY A 343 12.67 -32.55 3.66
N LEU A 344 11.98 -31.52 4.04
CA LEU A 344 12.33 -30.71 5.19
C LEU A 344 11.60 -31.27 6.42
N ARG A 345 12.34 -32.04 7.21
CA ARG A 345 11.90 -32.45 8.54
C ARG A 345 11.86 -31.24 9.46
N HIS A 346 10.67 -30.78 9.80
CA HIS A 346 10.44 -29.97 10.99
C HIS A 346 10.27 -30.92 12.17
N GLU A 347 11.19 -30.87 13.11
CA GLU A 347 11.06 -31.51 14.41
C GLU A 347 9.93 -30.83 15.19
N ASP A 348 8.78 -31.52 15.24
CA ASP A 348 7.68 -31.21 16.16
C ASP A 348 8.08 -31.71 17.55
N ARG A 349 8.59 -30.81 18.39
CA ARG A 349 8.60 -31.04 19.84
C ARG A 349 7.19 -30.88 20.39
N ARG A 350 6.43 -31.94 20.37
CA ARG A 350 5.23 -32.10 21.20
C ARG A 350 5.67 -32.28 22.66
N THR A 351 5.57 -31.23 23.45
CA THR A 351 5.44 -31.37 24.92
C THR A 351 3.96 -31.54 25.24
N GLY A 352 3.58 -32.73 25.62
CA GLY A 352 2.25 -33.03 26.16
C GLY A 352 2.07 -32.40 27.54
N GLY A 353 0.83 -31.96 27.78
CA GLY A 353 0.37 -31.55 29.09
C GLY A 353 -0.02 -30.08 29.15
N GLN A 354 -1.31 -29.80 28.89
CA GLN A 354 -2.07 -28.67 29.45
C GLN A 354 -3.46 -28.58 28.81
N ALA A 355 -4.33 -29.55 29.10
CA ALA A 355 -5.73 -29.48 28.67
C ALA A 355 -6.64 -28.78 29.70
N ASP A 356 -6.20 -28.57 30.94
CA ASP A 356 -7.08 -28.03 32.00
C ASP A 356 -6.88 -26.55 32.32
N ALA A 357 -5.81 -25.91 31.80
CA ALA A 357 -5.57 -24.47 32.01
C ALA A 357 -6.29 -23.55 31.04
N ASP A 358 -6.77 -24.07 29.90
CA ASP A 358 -7.37 -23.25 28.84
C ASP A 358 -8.85 -22.89 29.13
N SER A 359 -9.58 -23.68 29.92
CA SER A 359 -10.99 -23.43 30.21
C SER A 359 -11.21 -22.23 31.15
N ASP A 360 -10.35 -22.05 32.14
CA ASP A 360 -10.43 -20.93 33.09
C ASP A 360 -10.00 -19.60 32.43
N GLY A 361 -9.00 -19.66 31.57
CA GLY A 361 -8.54 -18.51 30.79
C GLY A 361 -9.57 -17.97 29.78
N THR A 362 -10.34 -18.86 29.17
CA THR A 362 -11.39 -18.50 28.21
C THR A 362 -12.57 -17.84 28.92
N ALA A 363 -13.01 -18.41 30.06
CA ALA A 363 -14.09 -17.85 30.86
C ALA A 363 -13.78 -16.43 31.39
N HIS A 364 -12.52 -16.17 31.79
CA HIS A 364 -12.11 -14.83 32.19
C HIS A 364 -12.11 -13.80 31.09
N LEU A 365 -11.68 -14.20 29.88
CA LEU A 365 -11.73 -13.34 28.70
C LEU A 365 -13.17 -13.02 28.28
N GLU A 366 -14.06 -14.01 28.34
CA GLU A 366 -15.49 -13.82 28.14
C GLU A 366 -16.09 -12.86 29.16
N ALA A 367 -15.69 -12.96 30.42
CA ALA A 367 -16.13 -12.02 31.47
C ALA A 367 -15.69 -10.57 31.17
N ILE A 368 -14.49 -10.35 30.63
CA ILE A 368 -14.02 -9.02 30.20
C ILE A 368 -14.86 -8.53 29.03
N VAL A 369 -15.10 -9.38 28.01
CA VAL A 369 -15.93 -9.05 26.86
C VAL A 369 -17.33 -8.66 27.28
N HIS A 370 -17.98 -9.45 28.15
CA HIS A 370 -19.30 -9.15 28.69
C HIS A 370 -19.33 -7.87 29.54
N ARG A 371 -18.26 -7.56 30.28
CA ARG A 371 -18.15 -6.31 31.05
C ARG A 371 -18.08 -5.11 30.10
N CYS A 372 -17.25 -5.18 29.06
CA CYS A 372 -17.18 -4.12 28.05
C CYS A 372 -18.52 -3.94 27.32
N GLN A 373 -19.20 -5.01 26.93
CA GLN A 373 -20.51 -4.96 26.28
C GLN A 373 -21.57 -4.32 27.17
N ARG A 374 -21.64 -4.69 28.46
CA ARG A 374 -22.57 -4.07 29.43
C ARG A 374 -22.28 -2.59 29.62
N SER A 375 -21.01 -2.20 29.71
CA SER A 375 -20.64 -0.79 29.83
C SER A 375 -21.07 0.01 28.59
N VAL A 376 -20.91 -0.54 27.39
CA VAL A 376 -21.38 0.09 26.15
C VAL A 376 -22.89 0.27 26.15
N GLN A 377 -23.65 -0.76 26.57
CA GLN A 377 -25.10 -0.68 26.63
C GLN A 377 -25.57 0.37 27.64
N GLN A 378 -24.98 0.39 28.85
CA GLN A 378 -25.32 1.40 29.87
C GLN A 378 -25.07 2.83 29.40
N LEU A 379 -23.98 3.03 28.64
CA LEU A 379 -23.64 4.33 28.08
C LEU A 379 -24.60 4.74 26.96
N ALA A 380 -25.02 3.79 26.12
CA ALA A 380 -26.03 4.03 25.08
C ALA A 380 -27.41 4.40 25.69
N ASP A 381 -27.81 3.72 26.78
CA ASP A 381 -29.05 3.99 27.49
C ASP A 381 -29.04 5.40 28.12
N LEU A 382 -27.92 5.79 28.75
CA LEU A 382 -27.71 7.13 29.30
C LEU A 382 -27.78 8.23 28.22
N ALA A 383 -27.16 8.00 27.08
CA ALA A 383 -27.21 8.93 25.95
C ALA A 383 -28.65 9.09 25.42
N GLY A 384 -29.39 7.99 25.32
CA GLY A 384 -30.80 8.01 24.94
C GLY A 384 -31.69 8.82 25.91
N ASP A 385 -31.43 8.70 27.21
CA ASP A 385 -32.18 9.45 28.23
C ASP A 385 -31.83 10.94 28.26
N LEU A 386 -30.58 11.31 28.03
CA LEU A 386 -30.16 12.71 27.87
C LEU A 386 -30.81 13.35 26.67
N GLU A 387 -30.87 12.67 25.52
CA GLU A 387 -31.51 13.18 24.31
C GLU A 387 -33.01 13.35 24.49
N LYS A 388 -33.70 12.43 25.17
CA LYS A 388 -35.12 12.59 25.56
C LYS A 388 -35.34 13.85 26.39
N ARG A 389 -34.51 14.06 27.42
CA ARG A 389 -34.59 15.27 28.26
C ARG A 389 -34.33 16.56 27.48
N ARG A 390 -33.40 16.55 26.53
CA ARG A 390 -33.12 17.67 25.65
C ARG A 390 -34.34 18.01 24.79
N ILE A 391 -34.97 16.99 24.16
CA ILE A 391 -36.18 17.17 23.34
C ILE A 391 -37.35 17.66 24.17
N GLU A 392 -37.54 17.15 25.40
CA GLU A 392 -38.59 17.64 26.30
C GLU A 392 -38.37 19.09 26.74
N GLY A 393 -37.13 19.47 27.06
CA GLY A 393 -36.75 20.84 27.38
C GLY A 393 -37.00 21.82 26.21
N GLU A 394 -36.69 21.41 24.99
CA GLU A 394 -36.97 22.19 23.78
C GLU A 394 -38.48 22.33 23.51
N ARG A 395 -39.31 21.33 23.81
CA ARG A 395 -40.77 21.38 23.70
C ARG A 395 -41.38 22.33 24.72
N GLN A 396 -40.84 22.37 25.94
CA GLN A 396 -41.34 23.28 27.00
C GLN A 396 -40.96 24.75 26.73
N ASN A 397 -39.84 25.01 26.07
CA ASN A 397 -39.34 26.34 25.75
C ASN A 397 -39.86 26.92 24.43
N ARG A 398 -40.77 26.24 23.69
CA ARG A 398 -41.38 26.83 22.48
C ARG A 398 -42.31 27.95 22.89
N PRO A 399 -42.11 29.19 22.42
CA PRO A 399 -43.00 30.29 22.70
C PRO A 399 -44.38 29.98 22.13
N ARG A 400 -45.42 30.05 22.97
CA ARG A 400 -46.83 29.96 22.53
C ARG A 400 -47.08 31.11 21.58
N MET A 401 -47.18 30.84 20.29
CA MET A 401 -47.68 31.83 19.33
C MET A 401 -49.13 32.16 19.74
N ARG A 402 -49.34 33.38 20.24
CA ARG A 402 -50.68 33.96 20.38
C ARG A 402 -51.15 34.27 18.97
N MET A 403 -52.12 33.52 18.46
CA MET A 403 -52.91 33.92 17.30
C MET A 403 -53.67 35.18 17.71
N ARG A 404 -53.46 36.26 16.95
CA ARG A 404 -54.36 37.41 16.90
C ARG A 404 -55.23 37.29 15.65
#